data_f4b0dff796443b46784f15b0937272b6
#
_entry.id   f4b0dff796443b46784f15b0937272b6
#
_cell.length_a   1.000
_cell.length_b   1.000
_cell.length_c   1.000
_cell.angle_alpha   90.00
_cell.angle_beta   90.00
_cell.angle_gamma   90.00
#
_symmetry.space_group_name_H-M   'P 1'
#
loop_
_entity.id
_entity.type
_entity.pdbx_description
1 polymer ?
#
loop_
_entity_poly.entity_id
_entity_poly.type
_entity_poly.pdbx_seq_one_letter_code
_entity_poly.pdbx_strand_id
1 'polypeptide(L)'
;MNGKITEKIPYGFMKHEKYDVVVMDSEKMESVKLMFSLCLDGMSLGQIKNVIEFQGIEYPAKYKKDKKVGWSLAEIRKILSDSIYGNEGYGAIAKEELEIARRMLTLNTRVVGKRMEISALVGIAVCKECGSFLVEKSVSTRGRTYLYYMCGKNKKGKGCSTHKITVEELNKKVMEVMRKEIGDREALCCKDLTREIAIRYLKYVSVDCEGNIEVAWNT
;
A
#
# COMPACT_ATOMS: atom_id res chain seq x y z
N MET A 1 -24.29 -5.35 34.64
CA MET A 1 -22.94 -5.90 34.69
C MET A 1 -21.96 -4.82 34.18
N ASN A 2 -21.24 -4.17 35.11
CA ASN A 2 -20.31 -3.10 34.79
C ASN A 2 -19.00 -3.72 34.30
N GLY A 3 -18.89 -3.99 33.01
CA GLY A 3 -17.62 -4.32 32.42
C GLY A 3 -16.76 -3.08 32.33
N LYS A 4 -15.76 -2.95 33.22
CA LYS A 4 -14.71 -1.95 33.05
C LYS A 4 -14.11 -2.13 31.68
N ILE A 5 -14.03 -1.06 30.87
CA ILE A 5 -13.29 -1.05 29.60
C ILE A 5 -11.81 -1.28 29.94
N THR A 6 -11.40 -2.55 29.97
CA THR A 6 -10.00 -2.96 30.15
C THR A 6 -9.26 -3.05 28.82
N GLU A 7 -9.99 -2.88 27.71
CA GLU A 7 -9.40 -2.90 26.38
C GLU A 7 -8.61 -1.63 26.08
N LYS A 8 -7.46 -1.83 25.48
CA LYS A 8 -6.58 -0.76 25.04
C LYS A 8 -7.28 0.12 23.99
N ILE A 9 -7.61 1.37 24.35
CA ILE A 9 -8.21 2.33 23.43
C ILE A 9 -7.27 2.51 22.22
N PRO A 10 -7.75 2.31 20.97
CA PRO A 10 -6.96 2.51 19.77
C PRO A 10 -6.49 3.97 19.61
N TYR A 11 -5.41 4.18 18.88
CA TYR A 11 -4.96 5.54 18.55
C TYR A 11 -6.03 6.27 17.73
N GLY A 12 -6.23 7.56 17.95
CA GLY A 12 -7.34 8.32 17.33
C GLY A 12 -8.64 8.26 18.12
N PHE A 13 -8.66 7.53 19.24
CA PHE A 13 -9.80 7.48 20.16
C PHE A 13 -9.37 7.79 21.58
N MET A 14 -10.29 8.29 22.37
CA MET A 14 -10.09 8.63 23.78
C MET A 14 -11.30 8.23 24.61
N LYS A 15 -11.10 8.09 25.92
CA LYS A 15 -12.20 7.93 26.86
C LYS A 15 -12.87 9.28 27.10
N HIS A 16 -14.19 9.33 27.03
CA HIS A 16 -14.92 10.54 27.38
C HIS A 16 -14.75 10.85 28.87
N GLU A 17 -14.58 12.15 29.23
CA GLU A 17 -14.29 12.53 30.61
C GLU A 17 -15.41 12.20 31.61
N LYS A 18 -16.66 12.33 31.21
CA LYS A 18 -17.84 12.17 32.10
C LYS A 18 -18.55 10.82 31.93
N TYR A 19 -18.41 10.17 30.80
CA TYR A 19 -19.12 8.93 30.48
C TYR A 19 -18.14 7.81 30.20
N ASP A 20 -18.51 6.58 30.55
CA ASP A 20 -17.68 5.40 30.30
C ASP A 20 -17.83 4.92 28.83
N VAL A 21 -17.59 5.83 27.90
CA VAL A 21 -17.66 5.61 26.45
C VAL A 21 -16.37 6.06 25.77
N VAL A 22 -16.04 5.41 24.67
CA VAL A 22 -14.92 5.80 23.82
C VAL A 22 -15.43 6.76 22.75
N VAL A 23 -14.76 7.88 22.58
CA VAL A 23 -15.06 8.90 21.57
C VAL A 23 -13.87 9.14 20.66
N MET A 24 -14.12 9.71 19.51
CA MET A 24 -13.06 10.07 18.56
C MET A 24 -12.27 11.28 19.09
N ASP A 25 -10.93 11.17 19.06
CA ASP A 25 -10.00 12.28 19.25
C ASP A 25 -9.74 12.89 17.88
N SER A 26 -10.34 14.04 17.61
CA SER A 26 -10.31 14.64 16.26
C SER A 26 -8.90 14.91 15.75
N GLU A 27 -8.00 15.40 16.60
CA GLU A 27 -6.62 15.71 16.20
C GLU A 27 -5.83 14.45 15.84
N LYS A 28 -5.91 13.42 16.67
CA LYS A 28 -5.25 12.14 16.39
C LYS A 28 -5.90 11.40 15.23
N MET A 29 -7.20 11.59 15.00
CA MET A 29 -7.88 10.99 13.87
C MET A 29 -7.44 11.58 12.53
N GLU A 30 -7.13 12.88 12.47
CA GLU A 30 -6.51 13.46 11.26
C GLU A 30 -5.14 12.82 10.98
N SER A 31 -4.37 12.49 12.01
CA SER A 31 -3.12 11.73 11.83
C SER A 31 -3.36 10.31 11.30
N VAL A 32 -4.45 9.64 11.73
CA VAL A 32 -4.85 8.34 11.18
C VAL A 32 -5.22 8.47 9.71
N LYS A 33 -6.06 9.44 9.35
CA LYS A 33 -6.44 9.70 7.95
C LYS A 33 -5.22 9.95 7.07
N LEU A 34 -4.25 10.74 7.57
CA LEU A 34 -2.99 10.97 6.86
C LEU A 34 -2.23 9.66 6.63
N MET A 35 -2.12 8.77 7.64
CA MET A 35 -1.45 7.48 7.47
C MET A 35 -2.13 6.62 6.39
N PHE A 36 -3.47 6.61 6.34
CA PHE A 36 -4.22 5.91 5.30
C PHE A 36 -3.98 6.53 3.92
N SER A 37 -4.07 7.86 3.78
CA SER A 37 -3.79 8.54 2.51
C SER A 37 -2.38 8.21 1.99
N LEU A 38 -1.35 8.32 2.82
CA LEU A 38 0.02 7.97 2.44
C LEU A 38 0.18 6.50 2.05
N CYS A 39 -0.57 5.60 2.71
CA CYS A 39 -0.60 4.19 2.35
C CYS A 39 -1.24 3.99 0.97
N LEU A 40 -2.39 4.62 0.71
CA LEU A 40 -3.11 4.55 -0.57
C LEU A 40 -2.28 5.15 -1.72
N ASP A 41 -1.50 6.19 -1.45
CA ASP A 41 -0.51 6.75 -2.38
C ASP A 41 0.67 5.80 -2.66
N GLY A 42 0.68 4.63 -2.02
CA GLY A 42 1.68 3.58 -2.27
C GLY A 42 2.96 3.70 -1.44
N MET A 43 2.98 4.52 -0.42
CA MET A 43 4.15 4.64 0.45
C MET A 43 4.35 3.38 1.29
N SER A 44 5.61 3.00 1.50
CA SER A 44 5.98 1.94 2.44
C SER A 44 5.80 2.39 3.89
N LEU A 45 5.64 1.44 4.82
CA LEU A 45 5.55 1.75 6.25
C LEU A 45 6.72 2.62 6.77
N GLY A 46 7.92 2.41 6.24
CA GLY A 46 9.09 3.23 6.60
C GLY A 46 8.98 4.68 6.12
N GLN A 47 8.42 4.88 4.94
CA GLN A 47 8.19 6.22 4.39
C GLN A 47 7.08 6.94 5.16
N ILE A 48 5.96 6.25 5.42
CA ILE A 48 4.87 6.77 6.27
C ILE A 48 5.42 7.19 7.63
N LYS A 49 6.23 6.33 8.27
CA LYS A 49 6.90 6.65 9.54
C LYS A 49 7.69 7.97 9.44
N ASN A 50 8.53 8.09 8.42
CA ASN A 50 9.37 9.29 8.25
C ASN A 50 8.52 10.56 8.07
N VAL A 51 7.42 10.49 7.32
CA VAL A 51 6.51 11.63 7.13
C VAL A 51 5.85 12.04 8.43
N ILE A 52 5.25 11.11 9.18
CA ILE A 52 4.54 11.43 10.43
C ILE A 52 5.49 11.91 11.53
N GLU A 53 6.72 11.38 11.59
CA GLU A 53 7.75 11.86 12.52
C GLU A 53 8.27 13.25 12.12
N PHE A 54 8.44 13.52 10.84
CA PHE A 54 8.83 14.84 10.34
C PHE A 54 7.76 15.92 10.63
N GLN A 55 6.48 15.55 10.57
CA GLN A 55 5.36 16.42 10.92
C GLN A 55 5.17 16.59 12.45
N GLY A 56 5.98 15.91 13.26
CA GLY A 56 5.89 16.00 14.72
C GLY A 56 4.65 15.33 15.31
N ILE A 57 4.02 14.38 14.56
CA ILE A 57 2.83 13.68 15.03
C ILE A 57 3.19 12.82 16.25
N GLU A 58 2.52 13.10 17.37
CA GLU A 58 2.77 12.39 18.63
C GLU A 58 2.44 10.90 18.53
N TYR A 59 3.39 10.07 18.93
CA TYR A 59 3.17 8.64 19.05
C TYR A 59 2.40 8.28 20.33
N PRO A 60 1.74 7.11 20.41
CA PRO A 60 0.97 6.71 21.59
C PRO A 60 1.81 6.70 22.87
N ALA A 61 1.34 7.38 23.90
CA ALA A 61 2.05 7.65 25.17
C ALA A 61 2.59 6.42 25.94
N LYS A 62 2.20 5.20 25.56
CA LYS A 62 2.66 3.93 26.16
C LYS A 62 4.17 3.73 26.14
N TYR A 63 4.83 4.33 25.19
CA TYR A 63 6.25 4.10 24.89
C TYR A 63 7.16 5.14 25.53
N LYS A 64 6.59 6.11 26.27
CA LYS A 64 7.41 7.10 27.02
C LYS A 64 8.31 6.49 28.10
N LYS A 65 8.05 5.25 28.51
CA LYS A 65 8.89 4.55 29.52
C LYS A 65 10.12 3.87 28.93
N ASP A 66 10.07 3.51 27.64
CA ASP A 66 11.21 2.92 26.95
C ASP A 66 11.96 4.01 26.18
N LYS A 67 13.29 3.99 26.25
CA LYS A 67 14.20 4.98 25.62
C LYS A 67 14.08 5.13 24.09
N LYS A 68 13.13 4.45 23.44
CA LYS A 68 12.80 4.61 22.01
C LYS A 68 11.66 5.63 21.86
N VAL A 69 12.04 6.86 21.60
CA VAL A 69 11.13 7.94 21.23
C VAL A 69 10.84 7.81 19.73
N GLY A 70 9.60 7.49 19.35
CA GLY A 70 9.15 7.49 17.95
C GLY A 70 8.20 6.36 17.55
N TRP A 71 7.61 6.48 16.38
CA TRP A 71 6.70 5.51 15.81
C TRP A 71 7.39 4.19 15.43
N SER A 72 6.79 3.07 15.77
CA SER A 72 7.23 1.77 15.27
C SER A 72 6.47 1.37 14.01
N LEU A 73 7.11 0.62 13.11
CA LEU A 73 6.44 0.08 11.91
C LEU A 73 5.28 -0.86 12.28
N ALA A 74 5.38 -1.55 13.42
CA ALA A 74 4.33 -2.44 13.91
C ALA A 74 3.06 -1.67 14.33
N GLU A 75 3.20 -0.50 14.91
CA GLU A 75 2.05 0.35 15.28
C GLU A 75 1.37 0.94 14.07
N ILE A 76 2.13 1.49 13.11
CA ILE A 76 1.58 1.99 11.86
C ILE A 76 0.85 0.86 11.13
N ARG A 77 1.46 -0.33 11.03
CA ARG A 77 0.81 -1.51 10.46
C ARG A 77 -0.48 -1.87 11.19
N LYS A 78 -0.49 -1.82 12.53
CA LYS A 78 -1.68 -2.10 13.32
C LYS A 78 -2.79 -1.09 13.01
N ILE A 79 -2.51 0.20 12.99
CA ILE A 79 -3.48 1.25 12.62
C ILE A 79 -4.07 0.96 11.23
N LEU A 80 -3.23 0.77 10.22
CA LEU A 80 -3.65 0.54 8.84
C LEU A 80 -4.39 -0.79 8.61
N SER A 81 -4.43 -1.69 9.59
CA SER A 81 -5.13 -2.98 9.50
C SER A 81 -6.31 -3.14 10.46
N ASP A 82 -6.49 -2.20 11.39
CA ASP A 82 -7.53 -2.33 12.43
C ASP A 82 -8.91 -1.95 11.87
N SER A 83 -9.90 -2.86 12.04
CA SER A 83 -11.27 -2.69 11.54
C SER A 83 -12.03 -1.54 12.19
N ILE A 84 -11.58 -1.09 13.36
CA ILE A 84 -12.26 -0.01 14.08
C ILE A 84 -12.32 1.29 13.28
N TYR A 85 -11.34 1.53 12.40
CA TYR A 85 -11.29 2.75 11.60
C TYR A 85 -12.28 2.75 10.42
N GLY A 86 -12.73 1.57 9.98
CA GLY A 86 -13.71 1.41 8.90
C GLY A 86 -15.13 1.06 9.38
N ASN A 87 -15.38 0.99 10.69
CA ASN A 87 -16.69 0.65 11.22
C ASN A 87 -17.69 1.79 11.06
N GLU A 88 -18.92 1.44 10.65
CA GLU A 88 -20.04 2.37 10.62
C GLU A 88 -20.28 2.99 12.00
N GLY A 89 -20.32 4.31 12.06
CA GLY A 89 -20.52 5.06 13.32
C GLY A 89 -19.23 5.51 14.04
N TYR A 90 -18.11 4.85 13.82
CA TYR A 90 -16.79 5.26 14.33
C TYR A 90 -15.78 5.50 13.21
N GLY A 91 -16.08 5.06 11.99
CA GLY A 91 -15.16 5.04 10.88
C GLY A 91 -14.85 6.43 10.33
N ALA A 92 -13.58 6.79 10.41
CA ALA A 92 -13.06 7.96 9.72
C ALA A 92 -12.57 7.62 8.30
N ILE A 93 -12.50 6.31 8.00
CA ILE A 93 -11.94 5.75 6.76
C ILE A 93 -13.04 4.93 6.07
N ALA A 94 -13.20 5.08 4.76
CA ALA A 94 -14.12 4.26 3.99
C ALA A 94 -13.72 2.77 4.06
N LYS A 95 -14.70 1.89 4.06
CA LYS A 95 -14.46 0.44 4.15
C LYS A 95 -13.56 -0.05 3.02
N GLU A 96 -13.79 0.45 1.84
CA GLU A 96 -13.01 0.14 0.63
C GLU A 96 -11.54 0.57 0.78
N GLU A 97 -11.28 1.74 1.34
CA GLU A 97 -9.93 2.24 1.59
C GLU A 97 -9.18 1.39 2.63
N LEU A 98 -9.88 0.97 3.69
CA LEU A 98 -9.33 0.05 4.69
C LEU A 98 -8.95 -1.30 4.06
N GLU A 99 -9.79 -1.85 3.20
CA GLU A 99 -9.53 -3.10 2.49
C GLU A 99 -8.32 -2.98 1.55
N ILE A 100 -8.22 -1.89 0.81
CA ILE A 100 -7.06 -1.58 -0.06
C ILE A 100 -5.79 -1.47 0.79
N ALA A 101 -5.82 -0.70 1.89
CA ALA A 101 -4.68 -0.55 2.79
C ALA A 101 -4.21 -1.91 3.35
N ARG A 102 -5.13 -2.75 3.81
CA ARG A 102 -4.83 -4.10 4.29
C ARG A 102 -4.15 -4.94 3.21
N ARG A 103 -4.65 -4.89 1.99
CA ARG A 103 -4.05 -5.61 0.87
C ARG A 103 -2.65 -5.06 0.54
N MET A 104 -2.46 -3.75 0.56
CA MET A 104 -1.13 -3.13 0.39
C MET A 104 -0.12 -3.63 1.41
N LEU A 105 -0.54 -3.84 2.67
CA LEU A 105 0.31 -4.37 3.73
C LEU A 105 0.75 -5.83 3.52
N THR A 106 0.02 -6.60 2.71
CA THR A 106 0.39 -7.98 2.37
C THR A 106 1.33 -8.08 1.18
N LEU A 107 1.35 -7.05 0.33
CA LEU A 107 2.18 -7.03 -0.87
C LEU A 107 3.64 -6.70 -0.55
N ASN A 108 4.55 -7.19 -1.42
CA ASN A 108 5.96 -6.83 -1.30
C ASN A 108 6.15 -5.35 -1.67
N THR A 109 6.64 -4.57 -0.71
CA THR A 109 6.82 -3.11 -0.85
C THR A 109 8.29 -2.69 -0.94
N ARG A 110 9.18 -3.58 -1.37
CA ARG A 110 10.59 -3.22 -1.54
C ARG A 110 10.76 -2.25 -2.69
N VAL A 111 11.16 -1.03 -2.36
CA VAL A 111 11.54 -0.01 -3.34
C VAL A 111 12.97 -0.24 -3.81
N VAL A 112 13.22 -0.10 -5.10
CA VAL A 112 14.56 -0.21 -5.68
C VAL A 112 15.21 1.16 -5.74
N GLY A 113 16.40 1.29 -5.13
CA GLY A 113 17.16 2.54 -5.11
C GLY A 113 16.65 3.57 -4.08
N LYS A 114 16.88 4.85 -4.34
CA LYS A 114 16.54 5.98 -3.48
C LYS A 114 15.14 6.58 -3.78
N ARG A 115 14.28 5.85 -4.49
CA ARG A 115 12.97 6.36 -4.88
C ARG A 115 12.02 6.43 -3.68
N MET A 116 11.11 7.39 -3.73
CA MET A 116 10.05 7.57 -2.74
C MET A 116 8.81 6.72 -3.05
N GLU A 117 8.60 6.34 -4.32
CA GLU A 117 7.39 5.68 -4.78
C GLU A 117 7.63 4.22 -5.16
N ILE A 118 6.63 3.39 -4.91
CA ILE A 118 6.57 1.99 -5.32
C ILE A 118 5.79 1.94 -6.64
N SER A 119 6.35 1.30 -7.67
CA SER A 119 5.62 1.17 -8.94
C SER A 119 4.32 0.36 -8.78
N ALA A 120 3.31 0.73 -9.56
CA ALA A 120 1.93 0.29 -9.40
C ALA A 120 1.76 -1.23 -9.29
N LEU A 121 2.50 -2.01 -10.10
CA LEU A 121 2.33 -3.46 -10.21
C LEU A 121 3.31 -4.30 -9.38
N VAL A 122 4.11 -3.67 -8.49
CA VAL A 122 4.98 -4.42 -7.56
C VAL A 122 4.15 -5.31 -6.64
N GLY A 123 4.42 -6.63 -6.65
CA GLY A 123 3.66 -7.62 -5.89
C GLY A 123 2.33 -8.03 -6.54
N ILE A 124 1.97 -7.47 -7.72
CA ILE A 124 0.79 -7.81 -8.51
C ILE A 124 1.19 -8.50 -9.80
N ALA A 125 2.27 -8.03 -10.45
CA ALA A 125 2.75 -8.63 -11.69
C ALA A 125 3.49 -9.94 -11.42
N VAL A 126 3.18 -10.99 -12.21
CA VAL A 126 3.77 -12.32 -12.11
C VAL A 126 4.30 -12.78 -13.48
N CYS A 127 5.31 -13.61 -13.45
CA CYS A 127 5.85 -14.25 -14.66
C CYS A 127 4.95 -15.42 -15.07
N LYS A 128 4.47 -15.44 -16.33
CA LYS A 128 3.58 -16.49 -16.84
C LYS A 128 4.27 -17.84 -16.88
N GLU A 129 5.57 -17.90 -17.19
CA GLU A 129 6.32 -19.15 -17.31
C GLU A 129 6.59 -19.86 -15.99
N CYS A 130 6.74 -19.10 -14.87
CA CYS A 130 7.15 -19.72 -13.61
C CYS A 130 6.34 -19.30 -12.38
N GLY A 131 5.33 -18.44 -12.54
CA GLY A 131 4.46 -17.96 -11.46
C GLY A 131 5.14 -17.05 -10.42
N SER A 132 6.43 -16.74 -10.59
CA SER A 132 7.14 -15.87 -9.63
C SER A 132 6.77 -14.42 -9.85
N PHE A 133 6.70 -13.65 -8.76
CA PHE A 133 6.52 -12.20 -8.90
C PHE A 133 7.59 -11.57 -9.77
N LEU A 134 7.17 -10.65 -10.61
CA LEU A 134 8.08 -9.74 -11.28
C LEU A 134 8.62 -8.75 -10.25
N VAL A 135 9.91 -8.45 -10.36
CA VAL A 135 10.61 -7.54 -9.47
C VAL A 135 11.20 -6.40 -10.26
N GLU A 136 11.24 -5.22 -9.67
CA GLU A 136 11.84 -4.07 -10.30
C GLU A 136 13.36 -4.15 -10.38
N LYS A 137 13.89 -3.61 -11.44
CA LYS A 137 15.31 -3.34 -11.66
C LYS A 137 15.47 -1.97 -12.28
N SER A 138 16.31 -1.13 -11.68
CA SER A 138 16.73 0.13 -12.30
C SER A 138 17.99 -0.10 -13.12
N VAL A 139 18.05 0.50 -14.29
CA VAL A 139 19.22 0.52 -15.16
C VAL A 139 19.51 1.97 -15.54
N SER A 140 20.68 2.46 -15.20
CA SER A 140 21.12 3.81 -15.57
C SER A 140 22.04 3.74 -16.79
N THR A 141 21.67 4.45 -17.84
CA THR A 141 22.44 4.53 -19.09
C THR A 141 22.43 5.98 -19.58
N ARG A 142 23.59 6.53 -19.87
CA ARG A 142 23.78 7.89 -20.40
C ARG A 142 23.05 8.97 -19.56
N GLY A 143 23.14 8.88 -18.22
CA GLY A 143 22.51 9.83 -17.30
C GLY A 143 20.99 9.68 -17.13
N ARG A 144 20.35 8.72 -17.81
CA ARG A 144 18.92 8.40 -17.65
C ARG A 144 18.74 7.08 -16.91
N THR A 145 17.76 7.01 -16.02
CA THR A 145 17.41 5.80 -15.28
C THR A 145 16.11 5.23 -15.81
N TYR A 146 16.16 3.99 -16.21
CA TYR A 146 15.02 3.22 -16.70
C TYR A 146 14.64 2.15 -15.68
N LEU A 147 13.35 1.95 -15.50
CA LEU A 147 12.80 0.95 -14.60
C LEU A 147 12.19 -0.18 -15.41
N TYR A 148 12.52 -1.39 -15.02
CA TYR A 148 12.04 -2.61 -15.66
C TYR A 148 11.43 -3.54 -14.62
N TYR A 149 10.40 -4.26 -15.03
CA TYR A 149 9.99 -5.50 -14.39
C TYR A 149 10.75 -6.66 -15.03
N MET A 150 11.23 -7.58 -14.20
CA MET A 150 11.86 -8.82 -14.63
C MET A 150 11.50 -9.96 -13.68
N CYS A 151 11.54 -11.21 -14.17
CA CYS A 151 11.24 -12.37 -13.34
C CYS A 151 12.15 -12.46 -12.11
N GLY A 152 11.55 -12.61 -10.93
CA GLY A 152 12.28 -12.70 -9.67
C GLY A 152 13.18 -13.95 -9.55
N LYS A 153 12.82 -15.07 -10.21
CA LYS A 153 13.68 -16.26 -10.32
C LYS A 153 14.88 -16.01 -11.22
N ASN A 154 14.65 -15.36 -12.38
CA ASN A 154 15.75 -15.01 -13.29
C ASN A 154 16.73 -14.05 -12.59
N LYS A 155 16.26 -13.03 -11.91
CA LYS A 155 17.12 -12.09 -11.16
C LYS A 155 18.01 -12.79 -10.14
N LYS A 156 17.58 -13.94 -9.60
CA LYS A 156 18.34 -14.74 -8.63
C LYS A 156 19.20 -15.82 -9.27
N GLY A 157 19.28 -15.88 -10.60
CA GLY A 157 20.00 -16.94 -11.31
C GLY A 157 19.39 -18.35 -11.18
N LYS A 158 18.09 -18.45 -10.81
CA LYS A 158 17.41 -19.73 -10.55
C LYS A 158 16.63 -20.28 -11.75
N GLY A 159 17.04 -19.93 -12.95
CA GLY A 159 16.45 -20.41 -14.22
C GLY A 159 15.03 -19.88 -14.45
N CYS A 160 14.89 -19.06 -15.43
CA CYS A 160 13.69 -18.62 -16.13
C CYS A 160 14.15 -17.78 -17.31
N SER A 161 13.27 -17.47 -18.25
CA SER A 161 13.60 -16.61 -19.38
C SER A 161 14.04 -15.20 -18.92
N THR A 162 14.93 -14.58 -19.67
CA THR A 162 15.52 -13.25 -19.35
C THR A 162 14.62 -12.09 -19.76
N HIS A 163 13.33 -12.33 -19.96
CA HIS A 163 12.41 -11.29 -20.42
C HIS A 163 12.30 -10.14 -19.38
N LYS A 164 12.21 -8.95 -19.89
CA LYS A 164 12.01 -7.73 -19.13
C LYS A 164 11.09 -6.79 -19.90
N ILE A 165 10.24 -6.09 -19.20
CA ILE A 165 9.36 -5.07 -19.73
C ILE A 165 9.54 -3.78 -18.95
N THR A 166 9.49 -2.61 -19.59
CA THR A 166 9.59 -1.36 -18.83
C THR A 166 8.34 -1.16 -17.95
N VAL A 167 8.52 -0.47 -16.82
CA VAL A 167 7.40 -0.14 -15.92
C VAL A 167 6.33 0.66 -16.67
N GLU A 168 6.77 1.62 -17.47
CA GLU A 168 5.89 2.47 -18.27
C GLU A 168 5.07 1.66 -19.29
N GLU A 169 5.72 0.78 -20.04
CA GLU A 169 5.07 -0.06 -21.04
C GLU A 169 4.04 -1.02 -20.42
N LEU A 170 4.40 -1.68 -19.31
CA LEU A 170 3.49 -2.59 -18.64
C LEU A 170 2.28 -1.84 -18.06
N ASN A 171 2.51 -0.70 -17.41
CA ASN A 171 1.42 0.13 -16.89
C ASN A 171 0.46 0.58 -18.00
N LYS A 172 1.00 0.98 -19.16
CA LYS A 172 0.19 1.37 -20.32
C LYS A 172 -0.66 0.20 -20.85
N LYS A 173 -0.08 -0.97 -21.04
CA LYS A 173 -0.80 -2.18 -21.47
C LYS A 173 -1.94 -2.53 -20.50
N VAL A 174 -1.66 -2.50 -19.20
CA VAL A 174 -2.67 -2.78 -18.17
C VAL A 174 -3.80 -1.76 -18.21
N MET A 175 -3.48 -0.46 -18.32
CA MET A 175 -4.51 0.59 -18.44
C MET A 175 -5.36 0.43 -19.69
N GLU A 176 -4.79 0.01 -20.81
CA GLU A 176 -5.54 -0.26 -22.04
C GLU A 176 -6.54 -1.41 -21.86
N VAL A 177 -6.14 -2.50 -21.18
CA VAL A 177 -7.04 -3.61 -20.83
C VAL A 177 -8.13 -3.15 -19.87
N MET A 178 -7.76 -2.41 -18.82
CA MET A 178 -8.72 -1.88 -17.84
C MET A 178 -9.77 -0.98 -18.49
N ARG A 179 -9.39 -0.09 -19.39
CA ARG A 179 -10.33 0.78 -20.12
C ARG A 179 -11.32 0.01 -20.97
N LYS A 180 -10.91 -1.11 -21.55
CA LYS A 180 -11.79 -1.97 -22.35
C LYS A 180 -12.81 -2.74 -21.51
N GLU A 181 -12.37 -3.23 -20.33
CA GLU A 181 -13.14 -4.19 -19.53
C GLU A 181 -13.99 -3.53 -18.43
N ILE A 182 -13.50 -2.45 -17.81
CA ILE A 182 -14.19 -1.79 -16.69
C ILE A 182 -15.10 -0.66 -17.18
N GLY A 183 -14.85 -0.12 -18.38
CA GLY A 183 -15.60 1.03 -18.94
C GLY A 183 -15.26 2.36 -18.27
N ASP A 184 -16.09 3.37 -18.50
CA ASP A 184 -15.87 4.76 -18.08
C ASP A 184 -16.13 5.01 -16.56
N ARG A 185 -15.60 4.22 -15.69
CA ARG A 185 -15.71 4.47 -14.26
C ARG A 185 -14.59 5.40 -13.77
N GLU A 186 -14.77 6.02 -12.60
CA GLU A 186 -13.88 7.04 -12.00
C GLU A 186 -12.38 6.66 -12.02
N ALA A 187 -12.07 5.37 -11.88
CA ALA A 187 -10.69 4.87 -11.94
C ALA A 187 -10.00 5.13 -13.29
N LEU A 188 -10.76 5.33 -14.36
CA LEU A 188 -10.26 5.46 -15.73
C LEU A 188 -10.09 6.91 -16.18
N CYS A 189 -10.52 7.86 -15.37
CA CYS A 189 -10.20 9.28 -15.56
C CYS A 189 -8.72 9.56 -15.31
N CYS A 190 -8.01 8.65 -14.63
CA CYS A 190 -6.57 8.78 -14.39
C CYS A 190 -5.79 8.51 -15.68
N LYS A 191 -4.82 9.40 -15.95
CA LYS A 191 -3.92 9.26 -17.11
C LYS A 191 -3.02 8.03 -16.98
N ASP A 192 -2.53 7.79 -15.79
CA ASP A 192 -1.53 6.77 -15.46
C ASP A 192 -2.06 5.76 -14.45
N LEU A 193 -1.55 4.53 -14.49
CA LEU A 193 -1.87 3.48 -13.53
C LEU A 193 -1.23 3.80 -12.18
N THR A 194 -2.05 4.17 -11.20
CA THR A 194 -1.60 4.32 -9.82
C THR A 194 -1.58 2.98 -9.09
N ARG A 195 -0.82 2.90 -8.00
CA ARG A 195 -0.78 1.70 -7.17
C ARG A 195 -2.14 1.40 -6.53
N GLU A 196 -2.87 2.43 -6.10
CA GLU A 196 -4.22 2.29 -5.54
C GLU A 196 -5.16 1.65 -6.56
N ILE A 197 -5.22 2.19 -7.79
CA ILE A 197 -6.03 1.64 -8.89
C ILE A 197 -5.65 0.17 -9.15
N ALA A 198 -4.36 -0.13 -9.26
CA ALA A 198 -3.90 -1.48 -9.49
C ALA A 198 -4.35 -2.45 -8.38
N ILE A 199 -4.25 -2.06 -7.11
CA ILE A 199 -4.63 -2.90 -5.98
C ILE A 199 -6.15 -3.03 -5.86
N ARG A 200 -6.91 -1.99 -6.17
CA ARG A 200 -8.37 -2.00 -6.12
C ARG A 200 -8.97 -2.98 -7.12
N TYR A 201 -8.49 -2.97 -8.35
CA TYR A 201 -9.13 -3.71 -9.45
C TYR A 201 -8.44 -5.01 -9.85
N LEU A 202 -7.12 -5.14 -9.64
CA LEU A 202 -6.33 -6.25 -10.15
C LEU A 202 -6.01 -7.27 -9.07
N LYS A 203 -6.31 -8.53 -9.32
CA LYS A 203 -5.83 -9.66 -8.49
C LYS A 203 -4.37 -9.95 -8.79
N TYR A 204 -4.04 -10.14 -10.06
CA TYR A 204 -2.68 -10.24 -10.58
C TYR A 204 -2.66 -9.90 -12.08
N VAL A 205 -1.47 -9.62 -12.59
CA VAL A 205 -1.18 -9.46 -14.01
C VAL A 205 -0.08 -10.45 -14.36
N SER A 206 -0.35 -11.43 -15.23
CA SER A 206 0.68 -12.33 -15.75
C SER A 206 1.32 -11.76 -17.01
N VAL A 207 2.63 -11.89 -17.12
CA VAL A 207 3.43 -11.37 -18.25
C VAL A 207 4.26 -12.53 -18.80
N ASP A 208 4.14 -12.80 -20.10
CA ASP A 208 4.93 -13.83 -20.78
C ASP A 208 6.28 -13.30 -21.29
N CYS A 209 7.07 -14.18 -21.90
CA CYS A 209 8.41 -13.82 -22.41
C CYS A 209 8.37 -12.86 -23.63
N GLU A 210 7.24 -12.73 -24.32
CA GLU A 210 7.02 -11.80 -25.42
C GLU A 210 6.47 -10.44 -24.95
N GLY A 211 6.12 -10.32 -23.65
CA GLY A 211 5.54 -9.13 -23.07
C GLY A 211 4.04 -9.01 -23.29
N ASN A 212 3.36 -10.10 -23.66
CA ASN A 212 1.89 -10.15 -23.64
C ASN A 212 1.41 -10.27 -22.19
N ILE A 213 0.22 -9.76 -21.92
CA ILE A 213 -0.35 -9.72 -20.58
C ILE A 213 -1.70 -10.43 -20.52
N GLU A 214 -1.97 -11.04 -19.38
CA GLU A 214 -3.29 -11.51 -18.98
C GLU A 214 -3.62 -10.90 -17.62
N VAL A 215 -4.81 -10.35 -17.49
CA VAL A 215 -5.27 -9.65 -16.29
C VAL A 215 -6.29 -10.51 -15.56
N ALA A 216 -6.08 -10.73 -14.28
CA ALA A 216 -7.08 -11.29 -13.38
C ALA A 216 -7.60 -10.19 -12.45
N TRP A 217 -8.91 -10.08 -12.38
CA TRP A 217 -9.62 -9.05 -11.64
C TRP A 217 -9.86 -9.44 -10.17
N ASN A 218 -9.96 -8.45 -9.32
CA ASN A 218 -10.55 -8.63 -8.00
C ASN A 218 -12.06 -8.79 -8.14
N THR A 219 -12.61 -9.81 -7.52
CA THR A 219 -14.06 -10.04 -7.38
C THR A 219 -14.60 -9.28 -6.19
#